data_deb32101b7fe5cb0d9289692ca5e6d80
#
_entry.id   deb32101b7fe5cb0d9289692ca5e6d80
#
_cell.length_a   1.000
_cell.length_b   1.000
_cell.length_c   1.000
_cell.angle_alpha   90.00
_cell.angle_beta   90.00
_cell.angle_gamma   90.00
#
_symmetry.space_group_name_H-M   'P 1'
#
loop_
_entity.id
_entity.type
_entity.pdbx_description
1 polymer ?
#
loop_
_entity_poly.entity_id
_entity_poly.type
_entity_poly.pdbx_seq_one_letter_code
_entity_poly.pdbx_strand_id
1 'polypeptide(L)'
;MGRNIDNRNAKVTEYLDKLYLLASNNAPSTSNMPYESSLTAVFDSKTMSYREIILVALVGRVLDDSFRAYSHFYGCKPRAIFEGPIKDFCNANGFPHTKSGPLNIAKASNINEAWASQRDPKIDADFVVDLIKLIDSKDDAFRTNLGVDLMRKYISSAQHIQSLTVEFTPSTNPIHLEGLCRKMIDGAPDSGNTPQRIFGFLLESYHTSIHTGIIVSGANDSASATSTTSKKPGDINEEGADGSIYRVYEVTVKPFNLSRIIDSYDCIKKYNDEKHAHINEIVVVCRKRDCPSDIKHSPYHFCLGTYEYQDVIYYYWDIYEWISYMLQHMIPAARVNFYSRLNNYVNDTNTHEAVKVLWNALHQNNS
;
A
#
# COMPACT_ATOMS: atom_id res chain seq x y z
N MET A 1 -18.61 -20.27 -18.08
CA MET A 1 -18.20 -19.41 -16.94
C MET A 1 -17.93 -17.95 -17.35
N GLY A 2 -17.27 -17.64 -18.47
CA GLY A 2 -16.96 -16.27 -18.91
C GLY A 2 -18.16 -15.34 -19.01
N ARG A 3 -19.24 -15.70 -19.71
CA ARG A 3 -20.43 -14.84 -19.91
C ARG A 3 -21.11 -14.32 -18.62
N ASN A 4 -21.07 -15.09 -17.51
CA ASN A 4 -21.66 -14.65 -16.23
C ASN A 4 -20.77 -13.64 -15.49
N ILE A 5 -19.45 -13.70 -15.68
CA ILE A 5 -18.49 -12.75 -15.09
C ILE A 5 -18.59 -11.43 -15.83
N ASP A 6 -18.62 -11.46 -17.16
CA ASP A 6 -18.72 -10.25 -17.99
C ASP A 6 -20.02 -9.50 -17.71
N ASN A 7 -21.15 -10.19 -17.57
CA ASN A 7 -22.44 -9.57 -17.23
C ASN A 7 -22.44 -8.96 -15.82
N ARG A 8 -21.82 -9.60 -14.83
CA ARG A 8 -21.68 -9.04 -13.50
C ARG A 8 -20.83 -7.76 -13.53
N ASN A 9 -19.66 -7.82 -14.15
CA ASN A 9 -18.75 -6.69 -14.22
C ASN A 9 -19.39 -5.50 -14.95
N ALA A 10 -20.10 -5.75 -16.06
CA ALA A 10 -20.86 -4.72 -16.79
C ALA A 10 -21.90 -4.04 -15.90
N LYS A 11 -22.69 -4.79 -15.11
CA LYS A 11 -23.66 -4.21 -14.17
C LYS A 11 -23.01 -3.36 -13.09
N VAL A 12 -21.85 -3.79 -12.57
CA VAL A 12 -21.09 -3.00 -11.58
C VAL A 12 -20.62 -1.69 -12.20
N THR A 13 -20.00 -1.76 -13.37
CA THR A 13 -19.50 -0.55 -14.08
C THR A 13 -20.64 0.41 -14.39
N GLU A 14 -21.77 -0.08 -14.94
CA GLU A 14 -22.95 0.73 -15.21
C GLU A 14 -23.47 1.46 -13.96
N TYR A 15 -23.52 0.75 -12.81
CA TYR A 15 -23.95 1.36 -11.55
C TYR A 15 -22.96 2.44 -11.07
N LEU A 16 -21.66 2.17 -11.14
CA LEU A 16 -20.62 3.14 -10.73
C LEU A 16 -20.62 4.37 -11.63
N ASP A 17 -20.74 4.19 -12.95
CA ASP A 17 -20.83 5.27 -13.94
C ASP A 17 -22.08 6.14 -13.68
N LYS A 18 -23.23 5.51 -13.39
CA LYS A 18 -24.46 6.22 -13.01
C LYS A 18 -24.24 7.09 -11.75
N LEU A 19 -23.63 6.54 -10.70
CA LEU A 19 -23.36 7.29 -9.47
C LEU A 19 -22.40 8.45 -9.73
N TYR A 20 -21.36 8.21 -10.53
CA TYR A 20 -20.38 9.21 -10.90
C TYR A 20 -21.01 10.37 -11.67
N LEU A 21 -21.84 10.06 -12.66
CA LEU A 21 -22.56 11.06 -13.45
C LEU A 21 -23.49 11.91 -12.56
N LEU A 22 -24.25 11.27 -11.67
CA LEU A 22 -25.13 11.98 -10.74
C LEU A 22 -24.35 12.84 -9.74
N ALA A 23 -23.23 12.36 -9.25
CA ALA A 23 -22.35 13.08 -8.33
C ALA A 23 -21.69 14.30 -8.99
N SER A 24 -21.28 14.17 -10.27
CA SER A 24 -20.60 15.23 -11.05
C SER A 24 -21.54 16.34 -11.50
N ASN A 25 -22.83 16.06 -11.69
CA ASN A 25 -23.81 17.01 -12.22
C ASN A 25 -24.37 18.00 -11.18
N ASN A 26 -23.66 18.22 -10.04
CA ASN A 26 -24.06 19.18 -8.99
C ASN A 26 -25.52 19.11 -8.56
N ALA A 27 -26.18 17.95 -8.64
CA ALA A 27 -27.46 17.74 -8.02
C ALA A 27 -27.34 18.12 -6.54
N PRO A 28 -28.26 18.90 -5.96
CA PRO A 28 -28.15 19.35 -4.58
C PRO A 28 -27.92 18.13 -3.68
N SER A 29 -26.89 18.22 -2.81
CA SER A 29 -26.76 17.26 -1.71
C SER A 29 -28.06 17.34 -0.89
N THR A 30 -28.68 16.21 -0.62
CA THR A 30 -29.79 16.14 0.31
C THR A 30 -29.26 16.45 1.70
N SER A 31 -29.31 17.72 2.12
CA SER A 31 -28.90 18.14 3.46
C SER A 31 -29.67 17.38 4.53
N ASN A 32 -29.00 17.03 5.63
CA ASN A 32 -29.53 16.31 6.79
C ASN A 32 -29.88 14.82 6.58
N MET A 33 -29.14 14.12 5.74
CA MET A 33 -29.32 12.66 5.64
C MET A 33 -28.76 11.94 6.87
N PRO A 34 -29.42 10.89 7.37
CA PRO A 34 -29.02 10.19 8.60
C PRO A 34 -27.65 9.49 8.51
N TYR A 35 -27.07 9.37 7.33
CA TYR A 35 -25.77 8.78 7.10
C TYR A 35 -24.62 9.81 6.99
N GLU A 36 -24.90 11.11 6.96
CA GLU A 36 -23.92 12.14 6.58
C GLU A 36 -22.72 12.18 7.54
N SER A 37 -22.98 12.13 8.87
CA SER A 37 -21.91 12.12 9.87
C SER A 37 -21.05 10.86 9.79
N SER A 38 -21.67 9.69 9.67
CA SER A 38 -20.94 8.41 9.55
C SER A 38 -20.15 8.32 8.25
N LEU A 39 -20.73 8.82 7.14
CA LEU A 39 -20.03 8.84 5.85
C LEU A 39 -18.80 9.77 5.89
N THR A 40 -18.93 10.94 6.53
CA THR A 40 -17.80 11.85 6.73
C THR A 40 -16.71 11.21 7.58
N ALA A 41 -17.06 10.64 8.73
CA ALA A 41 -16.11 9.97 9.60
C ALA A 41 -15.37 8.81 8.93
N VAL A 42 -16.06 8.04 8.07
CA VAL A 42 -15.43 6.95 7.28
C VAL A 42 -14.40 7.50 6.28
N PHE A 43 -14.64 8.67 5.68
CA PHE A 43 -13.66 9.30 4.78
C PHE A 43 -12.49 9.94 5.52
N ASP A 44 -12.72 10.47 6.72
CA ASP A 44 -11.69 11.08 7.56
C ASP A 44 -10.83 10.03 8.29
N SER A 45 -11.29 8.77 8.33
CA SER A 45 -10.54 7.67 8.90
C SER A 45 -9.24 7.41 8.15
N LYS A 46 -8.16 7.09 8.91
CA LYS A 46 -6.89 6.64 8.36
C LYS A 46 -6.99 5.29 7.61
N THR A 47 -8.07 4.55 7.84
CA THR A 47 -8.31 3.24 7.23
C THR A 47 -9.14 3.38 5.95
N MET A 48 -8.46 3.63 4.84
CA MET A 48 -9.09 3.79 3.51
C MET A 48 -10.05 2.64 3.15
N SER A 49 -9.76 1.42 3.61
CA SER A 49 -10.58 0.24 3.35
C SER A 49 -12.02 0.35 3.88
N TYR A 50 -12.31 1.24 4.80
CA TYR A 50 -13.67 1.42 5.33
C TYR A 50 -14.62 1.98 4.27
N ARG A 51 -14.22 3.01 3.53
CA ARG A 51 -15.01 3.55 2.41
C ARG A 51 -15.18 2.53 1.27
N GLU A 52 -14.17 1.67 1.07
CA GLU A 52 -14.23 0.60 0.07
C GLU A 52 -15.21 -0.51 0.46
N ILE A 53 -15.34 -0.84 1.76
CA ILE A 53 -16.38 -1.77 2.27
C ILE A 53 -17.76 -1.23 1.96
N ILE A 54 -18.02 0.06 2.18
CA ILE A 54 -19.32 0.69 1.87
C ILE A 54 -19.63 0.57 0.38
N LEU A 55 -18.65 0.86 -0.47
CA LEU A 55 -18.82 0.74 -1.93
C LEU A 55 -19.12 -0.70 -2.36
N VAL A 56 -18.39 -1.69 -1.82
CA VAL A 56 -18.65 -3.12 -2.06
C VAL A 56 -20.04 -3.53 -1.59
N ALA A 57 -20.50 -3.03 -0.44
CA ALA A 57 -21.83 -3.35 0.08
C ALA A 57 -22.94 -2.78 -0.82
N LEU A 58 -22.83 -1.54 -1.29
CA LEU A 58 -23.77 -0.94 -2.25
C LEU A 58 -23.83 -1.74 -3.55
N VAL A 59 -22.67 -2.07 -4.12
CA VAL A 59 -22.57 -2.90 -5.34
C VAL A 59 -23.15 -4.29 -5.10
N GLY A 60 -22.91 -4.91 -3.96
CA GLY A 60 -23.47 -6.20 -3.59
C GLY A 60 -25.00 -6.20 -3.62
N ARG A 61 -25.62 -5.14 -3.11
CA ARG A 61 -27.09 -4.95 -3.15
C ARG A 61 -27.64 -4.77 -4.57
N VAL A 62 -26.90 -4.13 -5.46
CA VAL A 62 -27.29 -3.96 -6.87
C VAL A 62 -27.22 -5.30 -7.62
N LEU A 63 -26.28 -6.15 -7.28
CA LEU A 63 -26.12 -7.46 -7.90
C LEU A 63 -27.13 -8.49 -7.39
N ASP A 64 -27.46 -8.41 -6.10
CA ASP A 64 -28.41 -9.29 -5.42
C ASP A 64 -29.18 -8.52 -4.35
N ASP A 65 -30.47 -8.31 -4.58
CA ASP A 65 -31.34 -7.55 -3.68
C ASP A 65 -31.58 -8.26 -2.33
N SER A 66 -31.32 -9.54 -2.25
CA SER A 66 -31.35 -10.31 -1.00
C SER A 66 -30.07 -10.23 -0.19
N PHE A 67 -28.96 -9.74 -0.79
CA PHE A 67 -27.68 -9.61 -0.11
C PHE A 67 -27.76 -8.69 1.12
N ARG A 68 -27.09 -9.09 2.21
CA ARG A 68 -26.99 -8.32 3.45
C ARG A 68 -25.55 -8.37 3.94
N ALA A 69 -24.86 -7.21 3.86
CA ALA A 69 -23.45 -7.10 4.25
C ALA A 69 -23.24 -7.27 5.76
N TYR A 70 -24.21 -6.86 6.57
CA TYR A 70 -24.18 -7.00 8.03
C TYR A 70 -24.08 -8.46 8.50
N SER A 71 -24.78 -9.37 7.83
CA SER A 71 -24.84 -10.79 8.21
C SER A 71 -24.05 -11.72 7.29
N HIS A 72 -23.73 -11.30 6.06
CA HIS A 72 -23.07 -12.17 5.08
C HIS A 72 -22.27 -11.39 4.03
N PHE A 73 -21.28 -10.60 4.47
CA PHE A 73 -20.48 -9.75 3.58
C PHE A 73 -19.83 -10.51 2.41
N TYR A 74 -19.33 -11.72 2.66
CA TYR A 74 -18.68 -12.53 1.62
C TYR A 74 -19.65 -13.17 0.61
N GLY A 75 -20.97 -13.08 0.85
CA GLY A 75 -22.00 -13.56 -0.09
C GLY A 75 -21.95 -12.89 -1.46
N CYS A 76 -21.55 -11.63 -1.54
CA CYS A 76 -21.40 -10.92 -2.81
C CYS A 76 -20.09 -11.26 -3.56
N LYS A 77 -19.22 -12.12 -3.03
CA LYS A 77 -17.89 -12.41 -3.58
C LYS A 77 -17.02 -11.14 -3.70
N PRO A 78 -16.74 -10.44 -2.58
CA PRO A 78 -16.14 -9.11 -2.54
C PRO A 78 -14.81 -9.01 -3.28
N ARG A 79 -13.98 -10.07 -3.29
CA ARG A 79 -12.74 -10.11 -4.06
C ARG A 79 -12.97 -9.88 -5.54
N ALA A 80 -13.91 -10.61 -6.11
CA ALA A 80 -14.20 -10.57 -7.54
C ALA A 80 -14.87 -9.25 -7.97
N ILE A 81 -15.53 -8.54 -7.04
CA ILE A 81 -16.14 -7.23 -7.27
C ILE A 81 -15.08 -6.13 -7.11
N PHE A 82 -14.30 -6.18 -6.02
CA PHE A 82 -13.37 -5.11 -5.69
C PHE A 82 -12.10 -5.16 -6.55
N GLU A 83 -11.44 -6.33 -6.67
CA GLU A 83 -10.18 -6.47 -7.42
C GLU A 83 -10.36 -6.46 -8.96
N GLY A 84 -11.59 -6.37 -9.45
CA GLY A 84 -11.97 -6.19 -10.85
C GLY A 84 -12.65 -4.83 -11.06
N PRO A 85 -13.98 -4.82 -11.32
CA PRO A 85 -14.66 -3.64 -11.85
C PRO A 85 -14.57 -2.39 -10.95
N ILE A 86 -14.52 -2.51 -9.61
CA ILE A 86 -14.37 -1.34 -8.73
C ILE A 86 -12.97 -0.73 -8.89
N LYS A 87 -11.91 -1.53 -8.87
CA LYS A 87 -10.54 -1.02 -9.06
C LYS A 87 -10.33 -0.45 -10.44
N ASP A 88 -10.87 -1.09 -11.48
CA ASP A 88 -10.79 -0.59 -12.84
C ASP A 88 -11.45 0.79 -12.95
N PHE A 89 -12.63 0.95 -12.32
CA PHE A 89 -13.33 2.22 -12.23
C PHE A 89 -12.52 3.29 -11.46
N CYS A 90 -11.96 2.92 -10.29
CA CYS A 90 -11.12 3.84 -9.51
C CYS A 90 -9.89 4.30 -10.30
N ASN A 91 -9.20 3.38 -10.98
CA ASN A 91 -8.04 3.70 -11.81
C ASN A 91 -8.41 4.65 -12.96
N ALA A 92 -9.54 4.39 -13.66
CA ALA A 92 -10.00 5.21 -14.76
C ALA A 92 -10.35 6.65 -14.35
N ASN A 93 -10.79 6.85 -13.09
CA ASN A 93 -11.22 8.16 -12.56
C ASN A 93 -10.20 8.79 -11.60
N GLY A 94 -9.01 8.21 -11.42
CA GLY A 94 -7.98 8.73 -10.52
C GLY A 94 -8.38 8.69 -9.04
N PHE A 95 -9.25 7.75 -8.65
CA PHE A 95 -9.67 7.61 -7.25
C PHE A 95 -8.65 6.80 -6.45
N PRO A 96 -8.20 7.31 -5.30
CA PRO A 96 -7.34 6.55 -4.40
C PRO A 96 -8.04 5.27 -3.92
N HIS A 97 -7.34 4.15 -4.01
CA HIS A 97 -7.86 2.86 -3.59
C HIS A 97 -6.75 1.95 -3.05
N THR A 98 -7.13 0.97 -2.23
CA THR A 98 -6.20 -0.06 -1.74
C THR A 98 -6.05 -1.21 -2.75
N LYS A 99 -5.04 -2.07 -2.53
CA LYS A 99 -4.86 -3.28 -3.35
C LYS A 99 -5.97 -4.31 -3.11
N SER A 100 -6.28 -4.61 -1.85
CA SER A 100 -7.28 -5.60 -1.40
C SER A 100 -7.85 -5.23 -0.02
N GLY A 101 -7.98 -3.93 0.27
CA GLY A 101 -8.31 -3.42 1.59
C GLY A 101 -9.59 -3.97 2.19
N PRO A 102 -10.74 -3.98 1.46
CA PRO A 102 -11.98 -4.52 1.99
C PRO A 102 -11.85 -5.97 2.47
N LEU A 103 -11.08 -6.78 1.76
CA LEU A 103 -10.85 -8.19 2.10
C LEU A 103 -9.95 -8.35 3.31
N ASN A 104 -8.86 -7.57 3.34
CA ASN A 104 -7.88 -7.61 4.43
C ASN A 104 -8.48 -7.15 5.76
N ILE A 105 -9.35 -6.12 5.74
CA ILE A 105 -9.96 -5.60 6.95
C ILE A 105 -11.18 -6.42 7.38
N ALA A 106 -11.96 -6.95 6.45
CA ALA A 106 -13.11 -7.80 6.77
C ALA A 106 -12.70 -9.18 7.32
N LYS A 107 -11.54 -9.73 6.89
CA LYS A 107 -10.99 -11.02 7.38
C LYS A 107 -12.00 -12.16 7.37
N ALA A 108 -12.78 -12.31 6.29
CA ALA A 108 -13.85 -13.29 6.14
C ALA A 108 -14.98 -13.18 7.18
N SER A 109 -15.09 -12.04 7.86
CA SER A 109 -16.12 -11.78 8.88
C SER A 109 -17.32 -11.07 8.28
N ASN A 110 -18.44 -11.08 9.01
CA ASN A 110 -19.59 -10.20 8.77
C ASN A 110 -19.24 -8.79 9.25
N ILE A 111 -19.81 -7.76 8.63
CA ILE A 111 -19.53 -6.36 9.01
C ILE A 111 -20.56 -5.91 10.05
N ASN A 112 -20.34 -6.29 11.28
CA ASN A 112 -21.21 -6.07 12.44
C ASN A 112 -20.43 -5.59 13.67
N GLU A 113 -21.09 -5.45 14.82
CA GLU A 113 -20.48 -4.96 16.07
C GLU A 113 -19.34 -5.86 16.57
N ALA A 114 -19.45 -7.18 16.37
CA ALA A 114 -18.38 -8.11 16.74
C ALA A 114 -17.12 -7.88 15.87
N TRP A 115 -17.28 -7.57 14.60
CA TRP A 115 -16.19 -7.17 13.74
C TRP A 115 -15.63 -5.81 14.16
N ALA A 116 -16.48 -4.81 14.44
CA ALA A 116 -16.04 -3.47 14.84
C ALA A 116 -15.25 -3.48 16.16
N SER A 117 -15.65 -4.33 17.12
CA SER A 117 -14.96 -4.47 18.42
C SER A 117 -13.51 -4.92 18.32
N GLN A 118 -13.11 -5.50 17.18
CA GLN A 118 -11.74 -5.97 16.90
C GLN A 118 -10.90 -4.93 16.15
N ARG A 119 -11.42 -3.71 15.94
CA ARG A 119 -10.74 -2.67 15.16
C ARG A 119 -10.22 -1.56 16.08
N ASP A 120 -9.17 -0.89 15.62
CA ASP A 120 -8.55 0.23 16.32
C ASP A 120 -8.32 1.39 15.32
N PRO A 121 -8.91 2.57 15.55
CA PRO A 121 -9.90 2.83 16.61
C PRO A 121 -11.28 2.20 16.30
N LYS A 122 -11.91 1.65 17.34
CA LYS A 122 -13.24 1.01 17.23
C LYS A 122 -14.31 1.96 16.68
N ILE A 123 -14.26 3.23 17.09
CA ILE A 123 -15.24 4.24 16.69
C ILE A 123 -15.37 4.39 15.18
N ASP A 124 -14.26 4.31 14.44
CA ASP A 124 -14.29 4.40 12.98
C ASP A 124 -15.00 3.19 12.36
N ALA A 125 -14.79 2.00 12.94
CA ALA A 125 -15.47 0.79 12.49
C ALA A 125 -16.96 0.77 12.86
N ASP A 126 -17.37 1.39 13.98
CA ASP A 126 -18.77 1.55 14.35
C ASP A 126 -19.52 2.39 13.30
N PHE A 127 -18.92 3.46 12.75
CA PHE A 127 -19.50 4.23 11.65
C PHE A 127 -19.70 3.39 10.37
N VAL A 128 -18.78 2.47 10.08
CA VAL A 128 -18.95 1.51 8.97
C VAL A 128 -20.17 0.63 9.21
N VAL A 129 -20.32 0.08 10.42
CA VAL A 129 -21.45 -0.78 10.78
C VAL A 129 -22.77 -0.04 10.67
N ASP A 130 -22.83 1.23 11.10
CA ASP A 130 -24.03 2.07 10.99
C ASP A 130 -24.44 2.27 9.52
N LEU A 131 -23.47 2.57 8.63
CA LEU A 131 -23.74 2.69 7.20
C LEU A 131 -24.20 1.35 6.59
N ILE A 132 -23.61 0.23 6.98
CA ILE A 132 -24.01 -1.11 6.51
C ILE A 132 -25.46 -1.43 6.92
N LYS A 133 -25.87 -1.11 8.16
CA LYS A 133 -27.26 -1.27 8.61
C LYS A 133 -28.24 -0.47 7.77
N LEU A 134 -27.87 0.77 7.42
CA LEU A 134 -28.69 1.61 6.54
C LEU A 134 -28.79 1.02 5.13
N ILE A 135 -27.67 0.56 4.54
CA ILE A 135 -27.65 -0.08 3.23
C ILE A 135 -28.53 -1.33 3.21
N ASP A 136 -28.48 -2.14 4.27
CA ASP A 136 -29.23 -3.39 4.36
C ASP A 136 -30.73 -3.20 4.62
N SER A 137 -31.13 -2.09 5.29
CA SER A 137 -32.51 -1.85 5.73
C SER A 137 -33.31 -0.88 4.87
N LYS A 138 -32.66 0.03 4.13
CA LYS A 138 -33.33 1.07 3.36
C LYS A 138 -33.60 0.67 1.91
N ASP A 139 -34.46 1.45 1.25
CA ASP A 139 -34.85 1.25 -0.15
C ASP A 139 -33.77 1.70 -1.15
N ASP A 140 -34.01 1.44 -2.43
CA ASP A 140 -33.08 1.75 -3.51
C ASP A 140 -32.87 3.26 -3.70
N ALA A 141 -33.87 4.09 -3.45
CA ALA A 141 -33.74 5.53 -3.56
C ALA A 141 -32.75 6.05 -2.49
N PHE A 142 -32.87 5.56 -1.26
CA PHE A 142 -31.94 5.89 -0.17
C PHE A 142 -30.52 5.40 -0.48
N ARG A 143 -30.37 4.14 -0.95
CA ARG A 143 -29.06 3.58 -1.35
C ARG A 143 -28.41 4.36 -2.48
N THR A 144 -29.23 4.81 -3.45
CA THR A 144 -28.72 5.64 -4.56
C THR A 144 -28.23 6.98 -4.03
N ASN A 145 -28.95 7.66 -3.15
CA ASN A 145 -28.51 8.92 -2.55
C ASN A 145 -27.21 8.76 -1.75
N LEU A 146 -27.12 7.71 -0.91
CA LEU A 146 -25.88 7.39 -0.19
C LEU A 146 -24.73 7.11 -1.15
N GLY A 147 -24.97 6.37 -2.23
CA GLY A 147 -23.97 6.08 -3.26
C GLY A 147 -23.49 7.33 -3.99
N VAL A 148 -24.39 8.26 -4.31
CA VAL A 148 -24.05 9.56 -4.92
C VAL A 148 -23.19 10.42 -3.98
N ASP A 149 -23.54 10.49 -2.69
CA ASP A 149 -22.76 11.27 -1.72
C ASP A 149 -21.41 10.61 -1.42
N LEU A 150 -21.34 9.28 -1.37
CA LEU A 150 -20.08 8.53 -1.33
C LEU A 150 -19.21 8.88 -2.54
N MET A 151 -19.79 8.90 -3.74
CA MET A 151 -19.06 9.22 -4.97
C MET A 151 -18.57 10.67 -4.99
N ARG A 152 -19.34 11.65 -4.48
CA ARG A 152 -18.88 13.04 -4.32
C ARG A 152 -17.65 13.14 -3.42
N LYS A 153 -17.61 12.38 -2.33
CA LYS A 153 -16.44 12.33 -1.45
C LYS A 153 -15.23 11.70 -2.14
N TYR A 154 -15.42 10.66 -2.98
CA TYR A 154 -14.34 10.11 -3.81
C TYR A 154 -13.81 11.14 -4.81
N ILE A 155 -14.69 11.87 -5.51
CA ILE A 155 -14.31 12.94 -6.45
C ILE A 155 -13.50 14.03 -5.72
N SER A 156 -14.01 14.52 -4.57
CA SER A 156 -13.33 15.54 -3.76
C SER A 156 -11.95 15.04 -3.26
N SER A 157 -11.89 13.79 -2.79
CA SER A 157 -10.62 13.19 -2.36
C SER A 157 -9.62 13.08 -3.52
N ALA A 158 -10.07 12.67 -4.71
CA ALA A 158 -9.20 12.59 -5.89
C ALA A 158 -8.68 13.97 -6.31
N GLN A 159 -9.53 14.99 -6.34
CA GLN A 159 -9.14 16.36 -6.63
C GLN A 159 -8.11 16.89 -5.62
N HIS A 160 -8.32 16.61 -4.34
CA HIS A 160 -7.37 16.97 -3.29
C HIS A 160 -6.01 16.28 -3.51
N ILE A 161 -5.99 14.96 -3.72
CA ILE A 161 -4.74 14.21 -3.98
C ILE A 161 -4.05 14.72 -5.26
N GLN A 162 -4.82 15.03 -6.30
CA GLN A 162 -4.27 15.60 -7.53
C GLN A 162 -3.64 16.98 -7.30
N SER A 163 -4.22 17.82 -6.45
CA SER A 163 -3.66 19.13 -6.12
C SER A 163 -2.32 19.06 -5.39
N LEU A 164 -1.99 17.92 -4.80
CA LEU A 164 -0.72 17.65 -4.14
C LEU A 164 0.35 17.08 -5.10
N THR A 165 -0.03 16.78 -6.35
CA THR A 165 0.89 16.25 -7.37
C THR A 165 1.69 17.38 -7.96
N VAL A 166 3.01 17.37 -7.75
CA VAL A 166 3.92 18.43 -8.23
C VAL A 166 5.16 17.78 -8.86
N GLU A 167 5.53 18.27 -10.01
CA GLU A 167 6.75 17.88 -10.71
C GLU A 167 7.89 18.82 -10.33
N PHE A 168 9.00 18.24 -9.88
CA PHE A 168 10.22 18.97 -9.57
C PHE A 168 11.37 18.53 -10.48
N THR A 169 12.30 19.43 -10.74
CA THR A 169 13.50 19.11 -11.51
C THR A 169 14.37 18.10 -10.75
N PRO A 170 14.76 16.98 -11.36
CA PRO A 170 15.60 15.99 -10.72
C PRO A 170 16.95 16.55 -10.26
N SER A 171 17.33 16.27 -9.02
CA SER A 171 18.64 16.60 -8.49
C SER A 171 19.63 15.46 -8.75
N THR A 172 20.88 15.81 -9.08
CA THR A 172 22.01 14.89 -9.17
C THR A 172 22.93 14.98 -7.95
N ASN A 173 22.69 15.91 -7.02
CA ASN A 173 23.52 16.12 -5.85
C ASN A 173 23.28 15.00 -4.81
N PRO A 174 24.27 14.13 -4.51
CA PRO A 174 24.08 13.00 -3.61
C PRO A 174 23.77 13.43 -2.17
N ILE A 175 24.33 14.56 -1.70
CA ILE A 175 24.10 15.07 -0.33
C ILE A 175 22.64 15.55 -0.19
N HIS A 176 22.13 16.25 -1.21
CA HIS A 176 20.73 16.68 -1.23
C HIS A 176 19.78 15.47 -1.25
N LEU A 177 20.05 14.48 -2.12
CA LEU A 177 19.24 13.27 -2.23
C LEU A 177 19.26 12.44 -0.95
N GLU A 178 20.42 12.33 -0.28
CA GLU A 178 20.51 11.67 1.03
C GLU A 178 19.63 12.37 2.06
N GLY A 179 19.74 13.70 2.18
CA GLY A 179 18.93 14.49 3.10
C GLY A 179 17.42 14.35 2.82
N LEU A 180 17.03 14.30 1.54
CA LEU A 180 15.65 14.04 1.10
C LEU A 180 15.17 12.66 1.54
N CYS A 181 15.93 11.60 1.23
CA CYS A 181 15.59 10.23 1.62
C CYS A 181 15.45 10.06 3.13
N ARG A 182 16.39 10.61 3.91
CA ARG A 182 16.38 10.54 5.38
C ARG A 182 15.12 11.19 5.96
N LYS A 183 14.79 12.40 5.49
CA LYS A 183 13.58 13.12 5.94
C LYS A 183 12.28 12.38 5.54
N MET A 184 12.24 11.79 4.35
CA MET A 184 11.10 11.01 3.89
C MET A 184 10.91 9.74 4.72
N ILE A 185 11.96 8.99 5.02
CA ILE A 185 11.92 7.77 5.83
C ILE A 185 11.45 8.07 7.27
N ASP A 186 11.94 9.16 7.87
CA ASP A 186 11.58 9.51 9.25
C ASP A 186 10.22 10.20 9.35
N GLY A 187 9.87 11.07 8.42
CA GLY A 187 8.67 11.91 8.48
C GLY A 187 7.41 11.29 7.88
N ALA A 188 7.56 10.44 6.85
CA ALA A 188 6.43 9.83 6.17
C ALA A 188 6.76 8.37 5.74
N PRO A 189 6.93 7.44 6.69
CA PRO A 189 7.32 6.05 6.39
C PRO A 189 6.23 5.25 5.65
N ASP A 190 5.00 5.74 5.59
CA ASP A 190 3.87 5.12 4.87
C ASP A 190 3.75 3.61 5.13
N SER A 191 3.64 3.23 6.39
CA SER A 191 3.56 1.83 6.85
C SER A 191 4.74 0.94 6.39
N GLY A 192 5.87 1.54 5.99
CA GLY A 192 7.06 0.85 5.49
C GLY A 192 7.26 0.96 3.98
N ASN A 193 6.26 1.46 3.23
CA ASN A 193 6.38 1.63 1.77
C ASN A 193 7.51 2.60 1.40
N THR A 194 7.61 3.76 2.06
CA THR A 194 8.63 4.77 1.73
C THR A 194 10.06 4.24 1.83
N PRO A 195 10.50 3.62 2.95
CA PRO A 195 11.85 3.04 3.03
C PRO A 195 12.07 1.90 2.02
N GLN A 196 11.09 1.03 1.79
CA GLN A 196 11.17 -0.04 0.82
C GLN A 196 11.34 0.50 -0.61
N ARG A 197 10.56 1.52 -1.00
CA ARG A 197 10.68 2.19 -2.30
C ARG A 197 12.04 2.83 -2.49
N ILE A 198 12.50 3.61 -1.51
CA ILE A 198 13.80 4.29 -1.57
C ILE A 198 14.91 3.27 -1.75
N PHE A 199 14.93 2.21 -0.93
CA PHE A 199 15.94 1.16 -1.01
C PHE A 199 15.91 0.44 -2.35
N GLY A 200 14.74 -0.03 -2.79
CA GLY A 200 14.61 -0.77 -4.04
C GLY A 200 14.91 0.08 -5.28
N PHE A 201 14.48 1.33 -5.30
CA PHE A 201 14.76 2.23 -6.43
C PHE A 201 16.25 2.60 -6.54
N LEU A 202 16.96 2.72 -5.42
CA LEU A 202 18.42 2.92 -5.44
C LEU A 202 19.12 1.71 -6.05
N LEU A 203 18.79 0.50 -5.61
CA LEU A 203 19.34 -0.75 -6.19
C LEU A 203 19.03 -0.85 -7.68
N GLU A 204 17.77 -0.68 -8.06
CA GLU A 204 17.33 -0.81 -9.45
C GLU A 204 18.01 0.23 -10.36
N SER A 205 18.10 1.50 -9.89
CA SER A 205 18.78 2.56 -10.64
C SER A 205 20.28 2.32 -10.77
N TYR A 206 20.92 1.77 -9.74
CA TYR A 206 22.32 1.37 -9.77
C TYR A 206 22.56 0.26 -10.81
N HIS A 207 21.85 -0.86 -10.68
CA HIS A 207 22.03 -2.01 -11.58
C HIS A 207 21.73 -1.69 -13.04
N THR A 208 20.67 -0.87 -13.28
CA THR A 208 20.34 -0.40 -14.63
C THR A 208 21.47 0.44 -15.21
N SER A 209 22.06 1.33 -14.40
CA SER A 209 23.06 2.30 -14.90
C SER A 209 24.41 1.67 -15.25
N ILE A 210 24.78 0.56 -14.63
CA ILE A 210 26.03 -0.17 -14.88
C ILE A 210 25.82 -1.51 -15.62
N HIS A 211 24.59 -1.72 -16.10
CA HIS A 211 24.22 -2.87 -16.94
C HIS A 211 24.64 -4.24 -16.36
N THR A 212 24.37 -4.47 -15.07
CA THR A 212 24.70 -5.75 -14.39
C THR A 212 23.88 -6.93 -14.90
N GLY A 213 22.73 -6.68 -15.51
CA GLY A 213 21.73 -7.72 -15.81
C GLY A 213 20.93 -8.21 -14.60
N ILE A 214 21.19 -7.68 -13.39
CA ILE A 214 20.43 -8.01 -12.18
C ILE A 214 19.06 -7.30 -12.23
N ILE A 215 18.01 -8.06 -11.93
CA ILE A 215 16.64 -7.58 -11.80
C ILE A 215 16.34 -7.37 -10.30
N VAL A 216 15.86 -6.19 -9.94
CA VAL A 216 15.42 -5.89 -8.58
C VAL A 216 13.91 -6.08 -8.49
N SER A 217 13.46 -7.08 -7.75
CA SER A 217 12.04 -7.34 -7.54
C SER A 217 11.59 -6.89 -6.14
N GLY A 218 10.29 -6.61 -5.98
CA GLY A 218 9.71 -6.17 -4.70
C GLY A 218 9.71 -4.66 -4.49
N ALA A 219 10.52 -3.88 -5.22
CA ALA A 219 10.58 -2.42 -5.06
C ALA A 219 9.22 -1.72 -5.22
N ASN A 220 8.31 -2.28 -6.03
CA ASN A 220 6.97 -1.76 -6.27
C ASN A 220 5.86 -2.52 -5.51
N ASP A 221 6.19 -3.45 -4.65
CA ASP A 221 5.22 -4.18 -3.84
C ASP A 221 4.83 -3.36 -2.59
N SER A 222 3.68 -3.65 -2.01
CA SER A 222 3.29 -3.02 -0.75
C SER A 222 4.08 -3.64 0.40
N ALA A 223 4.64 -2.83 1.28
CA ALA A 223 5.30 -3.28 2.52
C ALA A 223 4.37 -4.06 3.48
N SER A 224 3.05 -3.99 3.27
CA SER A 224 2.06 -4.78 4.01
C SER A 224 1.75 -6.14 3.35
N ALA A 225 2.28 -6.41 2.15
CA ALA A 225 2.12 -7.71 1.53
C ALA A 225 3.03 -8.71 2.27
N THR A 226 2.44 -9.72 2.89
CA THR A 226 3.23 -10.77 3.54
C THR A 226 3.96 -11.60 2.48
N SER A 227 5.16 -12.09 2.80
CA SER A 227 5.93 -13.01 1.95
C SER A 227 5.14 -14.26 1.56
N THR A 228 4.24 -14.72 2.42
CA THR A 228 3.28 -15.81 2.11
C THR A 228 2.35 -15.46 0.93
N THR A 229 1.98 -14.19 0.79
CA THR A 229 1.10 -13.72 -0.31
C THR A 229 1.89 -13.39 -1.57
N SER A 230 3.09 -12.85 -1.44
CA SER A 230 3.95 -12.45 -2.56
C SER A 230 4.67 -13.63 -3.21
N LYS A 231 4.82 -14.77 -2.50
CA LYS A 231 5.64 -15.93 -2.88
C LYS A 231 7.12 -15.55 -3.14
N LYS A 232 7.59 -14.47 -2.53
CA LYS A 232 8.97 -13.98 -2.60
C LYS A 232 9.66 -14.24 -1.27
N PRO A 233 10.98 -14.47 -1.27
CA PRO A 233 11.72 -14.77 -0.04
C PRO A 233 11.92 -13.55 0.87
N GLY A 234 11.81 -12.32 0.36
CA GLY A 234 11.91 -11.09 1.14
C GLY A 234 11.19 -9.90 0.51
N ASP A 235 11.27 -8.74 1.15
CA ASP A 235 10.64 -7.49 0.68
C ASP A 235 11.22 -7.07 -0.67
N ILE A 236 12.55 -7.14 -0.82
CA ILE A 236 13.27 -6.83 -2.05
C ILE A 236 14.26 -7.96 -2.34
N ASN A 237 14.38 -8.31 -3.62
CA ASN A 237 15.28 -9.35 -4.05
C ASN A 237 16.09 -8.90 -5.27
N GLU A 238 17.36 -9.27 -5.32
CA GLU A 238 18.20 -9.21 -6.51
C GLU A 238 18.13 -10.57 -7.21
N GLU A 239 17.72 -10.57 -8.46
CA GLU A 239 17.42 -11.76 -9.24
C GLU A 239 18.23 -11.80 -10.53
N GLY A 240 18.66 -12.96 -10.93
CA GLY A 240 19.19 -13.22 -12.27
C GLY A 240 18.09 -13.24 -13.33
N ALA A 241 18.46 -13.16 -14.60
CA ALA A 241 17.53 -13.28 -15.72
C ALA A 241 16.83 -14.65 -15.79
N ASP A 242 17.42 -15.67 -15.18
CA ASP A 242 16.89 -17.03 -15.04
C ASP A 242 15.94 -17.19 -13.84
N GLY A 243 15.73 -16.11 -13.05
CA GLY A 243 14.91 -16.10 -11.83
C GLY A 243 15.65 -16.64 -10.59
N SER A 244 16.96 -16.90 -10.67
CA SER A 244 17.76 -17.24 -9.50
C SER A 244 17.86 -16.04 -8.56
N ILE A 245 17.73 -16.25 -7.25
CA ILE A 245 17.87 -15.21 -6.24
C ILE A 245 19.34 -15.10 -5.85
N TYR A 246 19.92 -13.90 -6.00
CA TYR A 246 21.30 -13.61 -5.58
C TYR A 246 21.34 -13.03 -4.18
N ARG A 247 20.36 -12.20 -3.80
CA ARG A 247 20.30 -11.59 -2.49
C ARG A 247 18.85 -11.25 -2.09
N VAL A 248 18.60 -11.38 -0.79
CA VAL A 248 17.29 -11.11 -0.18
C VAL A 248 17.45 -10.00 0.85
N TYR A 249 16.51 -9.05 0.82
CA TYR A 249 16.45 -7.93 1.75
C TYR A 249 15.11 -7.85 2.45
N GLU A 250 15.16 -7.61 3.76
CA GLU A 250 14.05 -7.17 4.58
C GLU A 250 14.27 -5.68 4.91
N VAL A 251 13.33 -4.82 4.57
CA VAL A 251 13.43 -3.36 4.76
C VAL A 251 12.45 -2.89 5.82
N THR A 252 12.93 -2.30 6.91
CA THR A 252 12.06 -1.96 8.03
C THR A 252 12.47 -0.67 8.75
N VAL A 253 11.47 0.04 9.28
CA VAL A 253 11.61 1.14 10.24
C VAL A 253 10.95 0.80 11.58
N LYS A 254 10.89 -0.49 11.89
CA LYS A 254 10.45 -1.06 13.17
C LYS A 254 11.47 -2.11 13.60
N PRO A 255 11.59 -2.40 14.91
CA PRO A 255 12.49 -3.45 15.38
C PRO A 255 12.27 -4.77 14.64
N PHE A 256 13.36 -5.33 14.08
CA PHE A 256 13.35 -6.66 13.46
C PHE A 256 13.79 -7.68 14.52
N ASN A 257 12.85 -7.97 15.43
CA ASN A 257 13.07 -8.84 16.58
C ASN A 257 12.95 -10.33 16.24
N LEU A 258 13.15 -11.20 17.23
CA LEU A 258 13.13 -12.66 17.06
C LEU A 258 11.83 -13.17 16.41
N SER A 259 10.66 -12.61 16.73
CA SER A 259 9.41 -13.02 16.08
C SER A 259 9.44 -12.80 14.57
N ARG A 260 9.96 -11.64 14.13
CA ARG A 260 10.11 -11.36 12.69
C ARG A 260 11.19 -12.19 12.01
N ILE A 261 12.25 -12.54 12.75
CA ILE A 261 13.28 -13.47 12.27
C ILE A 261 12.66 -14.84 12.01
N ILE A 262 11.83 -15.33 12.95
CA ILE A 262 11.13 -16.62 12.79
C ILE A 262 10.21 -16.59 11.56
N ASP A 263 9.39 -15.54 11.42
CA ASP A 263 8.49 -15.39 10.27
C ASP A 263 9.27 -15.33 8.93
N SER A 264 10.38 -14.60 8.90
CA SER A 264 11.26 -14.51 7.73
C SER A 264 11.91 -15.85 7.42
N TYR A 265 12.42 -16.55 8.44
CA TYR A 265 13.01 -17.88 8.29
C TYR A 265 12.03 -18.89 7.70
N ASP A 266 10.80 -18.95 8.21
CA ASP A 266 9.76 -19.86 7.71
C ASP A 266 9.44 -19.59 6.23
N CYS A 267 9.43 -18.32 5.83
CA CYS A 267 9.22 -17.93 4.44
C CYS A 267 10.39 -18.37 3.54
N ILE A 268 11.63 -18.16 3.99
CA ILE A 268 12.84 -18.57 3.25
C ILE A 268 12.89 -20.08 3.12
N LYS A 269 12.66 -20.81 4.21
CA LYS A 269 12.66 -22.27 4.18
C LYS A 269 11.63 -22.80 3.19
N LYS A 270 10.41 -22.28 3.24
CA LYS A 270 9.38 -22.65 2.28
C LYS A 270 9.78 -22.33 0.85
N TYR A 271 10.36 -21.15 0.60
CA TYR A 271 10.85 -20.78 -0.72
C TYR A 271 11.96 -21.72 -1.21
N ASN A 272 12.94 -22.03 -0.34
CA ASN A 272 14.03 -22.96 -0.66
C ASN A 272 13.49 -24.35 -1.03
N ASP A 273 12.51 -24.86 -0.27
CA ASP A 273 11.88 -26.16 -0.53
C ASP A 273 11.10 -26.17 -1.86
N GLU A 274 10.30 -25.12 -2.11
CA GLU A 274 9.46 -25.04 -3.31
C GLU A 274 10.26 -24.78 -4.60
N LYS A 275 11.37 -24.06 -4.49
CA LYS A 275 12.19 -23.63 -5.64
C LYS A 275 13.52 -24.36 -5.78
N HIS A 276 13.84 -25.27 -4.86
CA HIS A 276 15.14 -25.91 -4.77
C HIS A 276 16.30 -24.89 -4.71
N ALA A 277 16.04 -23.76 -4.02
CA ALA A 277 17.00 -22.70 -3.79
C ALA A 277 17.82 -22.98 -2.51
N HIS A 278 18.91 -22.21 -2.32
CA HIS A 278 19.80 -22.32 -1.16
C HIS A 278 20.08 -20.95 -0.55
N ILE A 279 19.01 -20.21 -0.24
CA ILE A 279 19.11 -18.91 0.44
C ILE A 279 19.41 -19.17 1.90
N ASN A 280 20.57 -18.74 2.37
CA ASN A 280 21.04 -18.86 3.76
C ASN A 280 21.60 -17.54 4.30
N GLU A 281 21.48 -16.44 3.55
CA GLU A 281 21.86 -15.09 3.96
C GLU A 281 20.75 -14.10 3.64
N ILE A 282 20.42 -13.25 4.61
CA ILE A 282 19.42 -12.19 4.48
C ILE A 282 20.03 -10.88 4.97
N VAL A 283 19.74 -9.79 4.28
CA VAL A 283 20.11 -8.46 4.72
C VAL A 283 18.88 -7.75 5.30
N VAL A 284 18.94 -7.42 6.58
CA VAL A 284 17.95 -6.60 7.27
C VAL A 284 18.39 -5.14 7.20
N VAL A 285 17.70 -4.36 6.40
CA VAL A 285 17.95 -2.92 6.23
C VAL A 285 17.05 -2.15 7.18
N CYS A 286 17.65 -1.55 8.22
CA CYS A 286 16.90 -0.87 9.28
C CYS A 286 17.62 0.40 9.74
N ARG A 287 16.94 1.22 10.55
CA ARG A 287 17.62 2.33 11.24
C ARG A 287 18.40 1.76 12.42
N LYS A 288 19.55 2.35 12.73
CA LYS A 288 20.39 1.94 13.88
C LYS A 288 19.59 1.78 15.18
N ARG A 289 18.62 2.67 15.42
CA ARG A 289 17.74 2.60 16.61
C ARG A 289 16.74 1.43 16.60
N ASP A 290 16.49 0.84 15.44
CA ASP A 290 15.57 -0.30 15.27
C ASP A 290 16.32 -1.64 15.21
N CYS A 291 17.66 -1.60 15.28
CA CYS A 291 18.50 -2.78 15.32
C CYS A 291 18.37 -3.47 16.71
N PRO A 292 18.16 -4.79 16.77
CA PRO A 292 18.13 -5.52 18.03
C PRO A 292 19.46 -5.38 18.81
N SER A 293 19.37 -5.40 20.15
CA SER A 293 20.54 -5.28 21.02
C SER A 293 21.36 -6.57 21.15
N ASP A 294 20.80 -7.69 20.77
CA ASP A 294 21.36 -9.05 20.91
C ASP A 294 22.09 -9.56 19.66
N ILE A 295 22.30 -8.68 18.68
CA ILE A 295 23.13 -9.04 17.51
C ILE A 295 24.62 -9.08 17.88
N LYS A 296 25.39 -9.88 17.14
CA LYS A 296 26.85 -9.84 17.20
C LYS A 296 27.33 -8.57 16.49
N HIS A 297 27.59 -7.53 17.27
CA HIS A 297 28.06 -6.25 16.75
C HIS A 297 29.36 -6.40 15.97
N SER A 298 29.36 -5.88 14.76
CA SER A 298 30.54 -5.77 13.91
C SER A 298 30.37 -4.49 13.07
N PRO A 299 30.37 -3.31 13.71
CA PRO A 299 30.12 -2.08 12.98
C PRO A 299 31.28 -1.79 12.04
N TYR A 300 31.03 -1.95 10.76
CA TYR A 300 31.94 -1.59 9.70
C TYR A 300 31.17 -0.94 8.57
N HIS A 301 31.42 0.33 8.32
CA HIS A 301 30.63 1.14 7.41
C HIS A 301 29.12 1.08 7.79
N PHE A 302 28.26 0.70 6.85
CA PHE A 302 26.83 0.55 7.09
C PHE A 302 26.43 -0.79 7.74
N CYS A 303 27.34 -1.72 7.96
CA CYS A 303 27.05 -3.00 8.63
C CYS A 303 27.04 -2.79 10.16
N LEU A 304 25.88 -3.07 10.80
CA LEU A 304 25.67 -2.96 12.25
C LEU A 304 26.08 -4.23 12.97
N GLY A 305 25.98 -5.39 12.32
CA GLY A 305 26.31 -6.68 12.88
C GLY A 305 25.52 -7.83 12.26
N THR A 306 25.54 -8.99 12.92
CA THR A 306 24.91 -10.22 12.44
C THR A 306 24.09 -10.91 13.54
N TYR A 307 23.09 -11.66 13.11
CA TYR A 307 22.35 -12.58 13.96
C TYR A 307 22.20 -13.92 13.22
N GLU A 308 22.56 -15.02 13.87
CA GLU A 308 22.41 -16.36 13.32
C GLU A 308 21.14 -17.01 13.87
N TYR A 309 20.27 -17.48 12.99
CA TYR A 309 19.08 -18.24 13.36
C TYR A 309 18.96 -19.48 12.51
N GLN A 310 19.09 -20.64 13.14
CA GLN A 310 19.15 -21.95 12.48
C GLN A 310 20.30 -21.97 11.45
N ASP A 311 20.00 -22.20 10.18
CA ASP A 311 20.92 -22.24 9.06
C ASP A 311 20.95 -20.95 8.22
N VAL A 312 20.38 -19.85 8.74
CA VAL A 312 20.32 -18.55 8.07
C VAL A 312 21.05 -17.47 8.88
N ILE A 313 21.87 -16.67 8.19
CA ILE A 313 22.58 -15.52 8.74
C ILE A 313 21.86 -14.24 8.33
N TYR A 314 21.49 -13.41 9.31
CA TYR A 314 20.88 -12.10 9.13
C TYR A 314 21.95 -11.03 9.31
N TYR A 315 22.25 -10.27 8.25
CA TYR A 315 23.15 -9.12 8.28
C TYR A 315 22.30 -7.85 8.49
N TYR A 316 22.61 -7.07 9.53
CA TYR A 316 21.90 -5.81 9.79
C TYR A 316 22.68 -4.63 9.19
N TRP A 317 22.02 -3.88 8.32
CA TRP A 317 22.60 -2.69 7.68
C TRP A 317 21.86 -1.43 8.11
N ASP A 318 22.62 -0.35 8.41
CA ASP A 318 22.05 0.97 8.64
C ASP A 318 21.55 1.55 7.31
N ILE A 319 20.26 1.84 7.25
CA ILE A 319 19.60 2.30 6.03
C ILE A 319 20.17 3.65 5.55
N TYR A 320 20.53 4.55 6.48
CA TYR A 320 20.99 5.87 6.11
C TYR A 320 22.44 5.86 5.61
N GLU A 321 23.32 5.13 6.30
CA GLU A 321 24.70 4.97 5.87
C GLU A 321 24.79 4.24 4.53
N TRP A 322 23.92 3.23 4.33
CA TRP A 322 23.84 2.54 3.05
C TRP A 322 23.33 3.44 1.93
N ILE A 323 22.28 4.27 2.16
CA ILE A 323 21.78 5.25 1.20
C ILE A 323 22.88 6.24 0.81
N SER A 324 23.60 6.78 1.82
CA SER A 324 24.72 7.69 1.59
C SER A 324 25.79 7.05 0.71
N TYR A 325 26.21 5.81 1.06
CA TYR A 325 27.16 5.06 0.28
C TYR A 325 26.71 4.87 -1.17
N MET A 326 25.47 4.41 -1.39
CA MET A 326 24.95 4.17 -2.74
C MET A 326 24.86 5.44 -3.58
N LEU A 327 24.36 6.54 -3.01
CA LEU A 327 24.26 7.82 -3.73
C LEU A 327 25.61 8.40 -4.13
N GLN A 328 26.65 8.24 -3.28
CA GLN A 328 28.02 8.63 -3.61
C GLN A 328 28.62 7.75 -4.72
N HIS A 329 28.30 6.46 -4.70
CA HIS A 329 28.81 5.48 -5.64
C HIS A 329 28.13 5.53 -7.02
N MET A 330 26.89 5.99 -7.10
CA MET A 330 26.13 6.08 -8.33
C MET A 330 26.61 7.20 -9.24
N ILE A 331 26.59 6.97 -10.55
CA ILE A 331 26.81 8.01 -11.57
C ILE A 331 25.64 9.01 -11.61
N PRO A 332 25.84 10.26 -12.10
CA PRO A 332 24.76 11.26 -12.13
C PRO A 332 23.48 10.80 -12.83
N ALA A 333 23.58 10.07 -13.94
CA ALA A 333 22.43 9.54 -14.67
C ALA A 333 21.60 8.53 -13.82
N ALA A 334 22.25 7.71 -13.01
CA ALA A 334 21.59 6.79 -12.09
C ALA A 334 20.85 7.54 -10.97
N ARG A 335 21.41 8.64 -10.46
CA ARG A 335 20.75 9.51 -9.46
C ARG A 335 19.52 10.20 -10.04
N VAL A 336 19.55 10.64 -11.30
CA VAL A 336 18.35 11.16 -12.02
C VAL A 336 17.28 10.07 -12.13
N ASN A 337 17.66 8.86 -12.53
CA ASN A 337 16.71 7.74 -12.62
C ASN A 337 16.07 7.43 -11.26
N PHE A 338 16.87 7.33 -10.19
CA PHE A 338 16.40 7.15 -8.83
C PHE A 338 15.41 8.25 -8.41
N TYR A 339 15.77 9.53 -8.61
CA TYR A 339 14.90 10.65 -8.29
C TYR A 339 13.56 10.56 -9.05
N SER A 340 13.59 10.27 -10.36
CA SER A 340 12.40 10.15 -11.17
C SER A 340 11.48 9.03 -10.70
N ARG A 341 12.03 7.87 -10.30
CA ARG A 341 11.25 6.77 -9.72
C ARG A 341 10.62 7.17 -8.39
N LEU A 342 11.36 7.88 -7.53
CA LEU A 342 10.86 8.35 -6.25
C LEU A 342 9.76 9.40 -6.45
N ASN A 343 9.93 10.33 -7.39
CA ASN A 343 8.92 11.31 -7.77
C ASN A 343 7.65 10.63 -8.30
N ASN A 344 7.78 9.62 -9.15
CA ASN A 344 6.64 8.85 -9.66
C ASN A 344 5.90 8.13 -8.52
N TYR A 345 6.63 7.53 -7.56
CA TYR A 345 5.99 6.94 -6.38
C TYR A 345 5.23 7.99 -5.56
N VAL A 346 5.84 9.14 -5.30
CA VAL A 346 5.17 10.20 -4.53
C VAL A 346 3.92 10.70 -5.25
N ASN A 347 3.97 10.84 -6.57
CA ASN A 347 2.85 11.35 -7.39
C ASN A 347 1.82 10.26 -7.75
N ASP A 348 2.05 8.99 -7.43
CA ASP A 348 1.05 7.94 -7.61
C ASP A 348 -0.22 8.24 -6.80
N THR A 349 -1.38 8.02 -7.41
CA THR A 349 -2.70 8.29 -6.79
C THR A 349 -2.89 7.59 -5.46
N ASN A 350 -2.31 6.39 -5.29
CA ASN A 350 -2.46 5.55 -4.11
C ASN A 350 -1.40 5.79 -3.04
N THR A 351 -0.42 6.67 -3.29
CA THR A 351 0.57 7.05 -2.28
C THR A 351 -0.09 7.91 -1.20
N HIS A 352 0.21 7.59 0.05
CA HIS A 352 -0.38 8.25 1.21
C HIS A 352 -0.14 9.77 1.17
N GLU A 353 -1.17 10.55 1.48
CA GLU A 353 -1.15 12.01 1.43
C GLU A 353 0.04 12.63 2.18
N ALA A 354 0.37 12.13 3.37
CA ALA A 354 1.48 12.63 4.17
C ALA A 354 2.84 12.56 3.43
N VAL A 355 3.03 11.58 2.54
CA VAL A 355 4.23 11.45 1.70
C VAL A 355 4.29 12.59 0.71
N LYS A 356 3.18 12.91 0.04
CA LYS A 356 3.06 14.02 -0.94
C LYS A 356 3.28 15.38 -0.29
N VAL A 357 2.64 15.61 0.86
CA VAL A 357 2.77 16.86 1.62
C VAL A 357 4.21 17.09 2.05
N LEU A 358 4.84 16.05 2.61
CA LEU A 358 6.24 16.14 3.05
C LEU A 358 7.19 16.38 1.87
N TRP A 359 6.99 15.66 0.75
CA TRP A 359 7.77 15.84 -0.48
C TRP A 359 7.73 17.27 -0.97
N ASN A 360 6.54 17.85 -1.09
CA ASN A 360 6.34 19.23 -1.52
C ASN A 360 7.02 20.22 -0.58
N ALA A 361 6.86 20.05 0.74
CA ALA A 361 7.51 20.91 1.74
C ALA A 361 9.05 20.85 1.68
N LEU A 362 9.63 19.68 1.41
CA LEU A 362 11.07 19.51 1.31
C LEU A 362 11.66 20.18 0.06
N HIS A 363 10.89 20.33 -1.00
CA HIS A 363 11.34 21.02 -2.22
C HIS A 363 11.14 22.54 -2.14
N GLN A 364 10.05 23.00 -1.53
CA GLN A 364 9.80 24.44 -1.36
C GLN A 364 10.80 25.14 -0.45
N ASN A 365 11.32 24.44 0.57
CA ASN A 365 12.30 25.01 1.51
C ASN A 365 13.74 25.05 0.94
N ASN A 366 13.98 24.56 -0.26
CA ASN A 366 15.29 24.55 -0.92
C ASN A 366 15.32 25.44 -2.18
N SER A 367 14.23 26.16 -2.48
CA SER A 367 14.16 27.20 -3.52
C SER A 367 14.37 28.58 -2.89
#